data_e35fd9b80d56a3ba0f3bdd6bb0646aef
#
_entry.id   e35fd9b80d56a3ba0f3bdd6bb0646aef
#
_cell.length_a   1.000
_cell.length_b   1.000
_cell.length_c   1.000
_cell.angle_alpha   90.00
_cell.angle_beta   90.00
_cell.angle_gamma   90.00
#
_symmetry.space_group_name_H-M   'P 1'
#
loop_
_entity.id
_entity.type
_entity.pdbx_description
1 polymer ?
#
loop_
_entity_poly.entity_id
_entity_poly.type
_entity_poly.pdbx_seq_one_letter_code
_entity_poly.pdbx_strand_id
1 'polypeptide(L)'
;MRPAVGAEVIRAEVHHEEDLYSLYLEARLEAPPLAVFAVITDYPHIQDLHRRVRESRVLRRLDARTTEVFTLLRGCVAAIFCKSIARVERVTENPPYELVAEVLPGQSDLKSGRVHWQLRAEGEGTRLFYRSETEPDFWVPPLLGDTLMSHSIRRTTQEMIEKVEELALEKPVGGGEKWDSRQ
;
A
#
# COMPACT_ATOMS: atom_id res chain seq x y z
N MET A 1 -4.85 9.55 29.84
CA MET A 1 -4.25 10.10 28.63
C MET A 1 -3.39 8.97 28.06
N ARG A 2 -3.90 8.21 27.07
CA ARG A 2 -3.08 7.22 26.36
C ARG A 2 -2.08 8.01 25.52
N PRO A 3 -0.78 7.66 25.55
CA PRO A 3 0.14 8.23 24.58
C PRO A 3 -0.41 7.88 23.19
N ALA A 4 -0.34 8.81 22.25
CA ALA A 4 -0.60 8.52 20.86
C ALA A 4 0.51 7.55 20.41
N VAL A 5 0.24 6.27 20.48
CA VAL A 5 1.11 5.24 19.94
C VAL A 5 0.68 5.14 18.48
N GLY A 6 1.47 5.75 17.62
CA GLY A 6 1.34 5.56 16.18
C GLY A 6 1.94 4.22 15.78
N ALA A 7 1.77 3.83 14.52
CA ALA A 7 2.34 2.61 13.98
C ALA A 7 3.83 2.47 14.33
N GLU A 8 4.21 1.36 14.96
CA GLU A 8 5.60 1.07 15.30
C GLU A 8 6.24 0.28 14.15
N VAL A 9 7.12 0.94 13.38
CA VAL A 9 7.93 0.25 12.38
C VAL A 9 9.07 -0.50 13.06
N ILE A 10 9.03 -1.82 12.98
CA ILE A 10 10.01 -2.72 13.61
C ILE A 10 11.21 -2.93 12.70
N ARG A 11 10.93 -3.08 11.39
CA ARG A 11 11.95 -3.33 10.37
C ARG A 11 11.52 -2.70 9.05
N ALA A 12 12.47 -2.06 8.36
CA ALA A 12 12.27 -1.55 7.01
C ALA A 12 13.57 -1.68 6.22
N GLU A 13 13.56 -2.50 5.18
CA GLU A 13 14.72 -2.80 4.34
C GLU A 13 14.38 -2.54 2.89
N VAL A 14 15.25 -1.83 2.20
CA VAL A 14 15.16 -1.57 0.77
C VAL A 14 16.39 -2.16 0.11
N HIS A 15 16.18 -2.95 -0.93
CA HIS A 15 17.22 -3.49 -1.78
C HIS A 15 17.00 -3.00 -3.20
N HIS A 16 18.09 -2.72 -3.90
CA HIS A 16 18.10 -2.35 -5.29
C HIS A 16 19.11 -3.25 -6.01
N GLU A 17 18.64 -3.96 -7.02
CA GLU A 17 19.46 -4.81 -7.85
C GLU A 17 19.06 -4.56 -9.30
N GLU A 18 20.00 -4.07 -10.09
CA GLU A 18 19.78 -3.62 -11.47
C GLU A 18 18.67 -2.56 -11.56
N ASP A 19 17.51 -2.90 -12.14
CA ASP A 19 16.33 -2.01 -12.24
C ASP A 19 15.23 -2.36 -11.22
N LEU A 20 15.43 -3.40 -10.40
CA LEU A 20 14.44 -3.89 -9.44
C LEU A 20 14.62 -3.25 -8.06
N TYR A 21 13.59 -2.59 -7.58
CA TYR A 21 13.50 -2.07 -6.22
C TYR A 21 12.61 -2.97 -5.38
N SER A 22 13.17 -3.50 -4.29
CA SER A 22 12.45 -4.34 -3.33
C SER A 22 12.39 -3.65 -1.98
N LEU A 23 11.23 -3.67 -1.34
CA LEU A 23 11.03 -3.20 0.02
C LEU A 23 10.39 -4.29 0.87
N TYR A 24 10.95 -4.50 2.03
CA TYR A 24 10.33 -5.25 3.12
C TYR A 24 10.10 -4.31 4.30
N LEU A 25 8.87 -4.30 4.84
CA LEU A 25 8.54 -3.57 6.05
C LEU A 25 7.74 -4.47 6.99
N GLU A 26 8.07 -4.39 8.25
CA GLU A 26 7.36 -5.03 9.36
C GLU A 26 6.97 -3.94 10.37
N ALA A 27 5.69 -3.92 10.75
CA ALA A 27 5.17 -2.94 11.68
C ALA A 27 4.17 -3.58 12.65
N ARG A 28 4.00 -2.94 13.81
CA ARG A 28 2.92 -3.21 14.76
C ARG A 28 1.93 -2.07 14.70
N LEU A 29 0.65 -2.40 14.58
CA LEU A 29 -0.47 -1.50 14.55
C LEU A 29 -1.38 -1.78 15.76
N GLU A 30 -1.98 -0.74 16.34
CA GLU A 30 -3.00 -0.91 17.39
C GLU A 30 -4.37 -1.29 16.80
N ALA A 31 -4.64 -0.91 15.55
CA ALA A 31 -5.87 -1.24 14.86
C ALA A 31 -5.97 -2.75 14.57
N PRO A 32 -7.16 -3.37 14.73
CA PRO A 32 -7.36 -4.78 14.45
C PRO A 32 -7.28 -5.08 12.95
N PRO A 33 -6.94 -6.33 12.54
CA PRO A 33 -6.73 -6.69 11.12
C PRO A 33 -7.89 -6.34 10.19
N LEU A 34 -9.12 -6.49 10.66
CA LEU A 34 -10.31 -6.15 9.86
C LEU A 34 -10.39 -4.66 9.53
N ALA A 35 -10.06 -3.79 10.48
CA ALA A 35 -10.06 -2.33 10.26
C ALA A 35 -8.93 -1.91 9.32
N VAL A 36 -7.73 -2.48 9.51
CA VAL A 36 -6.59 -2.25 8.61
C VAL A 36 -6.92 -2.71 7.20
N PHE A 37 -7.49 -3.91 7.06
CA PHE A 37 -7.88 -4.46 5.77
C PHE A 37 -8.91 -3.59 5.05
N ALA A 38 -9.92 -3.11 5.78
CA ALA A 38 -10.95 -2.21 5.24
C ALA A 38 -10.39 -0.87 4.74
N VAL A 39 -9.25 -0.41 5.28
CA VAL A 39 -8.57 0.81 4.82
C VAL A 39 -7.77 0.54 3.55
N ILE A 40 -6.99 -0.54 3.51
CA ILE A 40 -6.12 -0.82 2.35
C ILE A 40 -6.88 -1.34 1.14
N THR A 41 -8.15 -1.75 1.29
CA THR A 41 -9.04 -2.19 0.20
C THR A 41 -10.08 -1.14 -0.20
N ASP A 42 -10.05 0.03 0.42
CA ASP A 42 -10.89 1.17 0.04
C ASP A 42 -10.29 1.90 -1.18
N TYR A 43 -10.28 1.21 -2.33
CA TYR A 43 -9.57 1.65 -3.55
C TYR A 43 -9.90 3.07 -4.00
N PRO A 44 -11.17 3.56 -3.95
CA PRO A 44 -11.48 4.94 -4.31
C PRO A 44 -10.82 6.00 -3.40
N HIS A 45 -10.39 5.60 -2.20
CA HIS A 45 -9.81 6.49 -1.20
C HIS A 45 -8.33 6.21 -0.91
N ILE A 46 -7.64 5.40 -1.72
CA ILE A 46 -6.19 5.16 -1.58
C ILE A 46 -5.36 6.44 -1.65
N GLN A 47 -5.86 7.47 -2.33
CA GLN A 47 -5.22 8.79 -2.35
C GLN A 47 -5.12 9.43 -0.96
N ASP A 48 -5.99 9.05 -0.03
CA ASP A 48 -5.98 9.57 1.34
C ASP A 48 -4.85 8.95 2.18
N LEU A 49 -4.34 7.78 1.77
CA LEU A 49 -3.24 7.11 2.45
C LEU A 49 -1.90 7.80 2.24
N HIS A 50 -1.70 8.45 1.09
CA HIS A 50 -0.45 9.11 0.83
C HIS A 50 -0.56 10.21 -0.22
N ARG A 51 0.00 11.39 0.09
CA ARG A 51 0.00 12.61 -0.78
C ARG A 51 0.59 12.41 -2.19
N ARG A 52 1.34 11.33 -2.42
CA ARG A 52 1.88 11.00 -3.75
C ARG A 52 0.86 10.30 -4.64
N VAL A 53 -0.16 9.71 -4.08
CA VAL A 53 -1.29 9.16 -4.84
C VAL A 53 -2.17 10.32 -5.27
N ARG A 54 -2.37 10.49 -6.56
CA ARG A 54 -3.15 11.57 -7.16
C ARG A 54 -4.54 11.14 -7.56
N GLU A 55 -4.65 9.88 -7.93
CA GLU A 55 -5.91 9.27 -8.35
C GLU A 55 -5.85 7.78 -8.02
N SER A 56 -6.96 7.23 -7.56
CA SER A 56 -7.15 5.80 -7.45
C SER A 56 -8.61 5.46 -7.77
N ARG A 57 -8.82 4.42 -8.56
CA ARG A 57 -10.16 3.97 -8.95
C ARG A 57 -10.19 2.50 -9.33
N VAL A 58 -11.31 1.88 -9.05
CA VAL A 58 -11.61 0.54 -9.56
C VAL A 58 -11.87 0.63 -11.07
N LEU A 59 -11.16 -0.18 -11.85
CA LEU A 59 -11.43 -0.34 -13.29
C LEU A 59 -12.53 -1.37 -13.52
N ARG A 60 -12.39 -2.54 -12.89
CA ARG A 60 -13.40 -3.61 -12.95
C ARG A 60 -13.20 -4.61 -11.82
N ARG A 61 -14.27 -5.26 -11.41
CA ARG A 61 -14.26 -6.44 -10.56
C ARG A 61 -14.30 -7.68 -11.44
N LEU A 62 -13.35 -8.59 -11.27
CA LEU A 62 -13.28 -9.84 -12.04
C LEU A 62 -14.08 -10.94 -11.35
N ASP A 63 -14.03 -11.00 -10.04
CA ASP A 63 -14.79 -11.91 -9.19
C ASP A 63 -14.93 -11.34 -7.76
N ALA A 64 -15.39 -12.16 -6.81
CA ALA A 64 -15.62 -11.73 -5.42
C ALA A 64 -14.33 -11.32 -4.68
N ARG A 65 -13.15 -11.72 -5.16
CA ARG A 65 -11.85 -11.50 -4.52
C ARG A 65 -10.83 -10.80 -5.41
N THR A 66 -11.16 -10.59 -6.67
CA THR A 66 -10.20 -10.08 -7.65
C THR A 66 -10.73 -8.82 -8.30
N THR A 67 -9.96 -7.75 -8.19
CA THR A 67 -10.31 -6.41 -8.69
C THR A 67 -9.13 -5.83 -9.47
N GLU A 68 -9.38 -5.16 -10.58
CA GLU A 68 -8.38 -4.35 -11.27
C GLU A 68 -8.52 -2.89 -10.84
N VAL A 69 -7.41 -2.32 -10.39
CA VAL A 69 -7.32 -0.99 -9.81
C VAL A 69 -6.32 -0.16 -10.59
N PHE A 70 -6.74 1.05 -10.95
CA PHE A 70 -5.85 2.08 -11.49
C PHE A 70 -5.39 3.00 -10.37
N THR A 71 -4.10 3.33 -10.36
CA THR A 71 -3.52 4.32 -9.45
C THR A 71 -2.56 5.23 -10.21
N LEU A 72 -2.71 6.54 -10.05
CA LEU A 72 -1.77 7.53 -10.55
C LEU A 72 -0.92 8.05 -9.38
N LEU A 73 0.36 7.79 -9.43
CA LEU A 73 1.33 8.20 -8.43
C LEU A 73 2.19 9.37 -8.94
N ARG A 74 2.57 10.29 -8.07
CA ARG A 74 3.61 11.27 -8.36
C ARG A 74 4.86 10.92 -7.57
N GLY A 75 5.83 10.30 -8.23
CA GLY A 75 7.15 10.03 -7.68
C GLY A 75 8.06 11.25 -7.83
N CYS A 76 8.67 11.68 -6.72
CA CYS A 76 9.71 12.72 -6.75
C CYS A 76 10.92 12.21 -5.97
N VAL A 77 12.10 12.33 -6.57
CA VAL A 77 13.38 12.05 -5.91
C VAL A 77 14.13 13.36 -5.77
N ALA A 78 14.56 13.66 -4.54
CA ALA A 78 15.28 14.89 -4.17
C ALA A 78 14.58 16.20 -4.59
N ALA A 79 13.26 16.20 -4.76
CA ALA A 79 12.43 17.32 -5.24
C ALA A 79 12.83 17.89 -6.64
N ILE A 80 13.81 17.28 -7.29
CA ILE A 80 14.36 17.75 -8.58
C ILE A 80 13.79 16.90 -9.73
N PHE A 81 13.69 15.58 -9.53
CA PHE A 81 13.17 14.67 -10.54
C PHE A 81 11.81 14.15 -10.09
N CYS A 82 10.76 14.66 -10.74
CA CYS A 82 9.38 14.23 -10.47
C CYS A 82 8.77 13.60 -11.73
N LYS A 83 8.15 12.43 -11.57
CA LYS A 83 7.42 11.75 -12.63
C LYS A 83 6.04 11.32 -12.13
N SER A 84 5.03 11.43 -12.99
CA SER A 84 3.76 10.75 -12.79
C SER A 84 3.89 9.32 -13.32
N ILE A 85 3.42 8.36 -12.52
CA ILE A 85 3.51 6.92 -12.79
C ILE A 85 2.10 6.38 -12.76
N ALA A 86 1.61 5.96 -13.92
CA ALA A 86 0.35 5.24 -14.03
C ALA A 86 0.57 3.76 -13.73
N ARG A 87 -0.27 3.19 -12.88
CA ARG A 87 -0.18 1.80 -12.45
C ARG A 87 -1.56 1.15 -12.51
N VAL A 88 -1.67 0.07 -13.26
CA VAL A 88 -2.82 -0.81 -13.24
C VAL A 88 -2.41 -2.12 -12.62
N GLU A 89 -3.13 -2.52 -11.59
CA GLU A 89 -2.84 -3.73 -10.82
C GLU A 89 -4.06 -4.63 -10.76
N ARG A 90 -3.79 -5.93 -10.81
CA ARG A 90 -4.76 -6.94 -10.41
C ARG A 90 -4.55 -7.24 -8.94
N VAL A 91 -5.57 -6.92 -8.15
CA VAL A 91 -5.55 -7.10 -6.70
C VAL A 91 -6.38 -8.32 -6.35
N THR A 92 -5.78 -9.24 -5.60
CA THR A 92 -6.44 -10.43 -5.05
C THR A 92 -6.50 -10.31 -3.53
N GLU A 93 -7.69 -10.46 -2.98
CA GLU A 93 -8.00 -10.27 -1.58
C GLU A 93 -8.30 -11.61 -0.88
N ASN A 94 -7.74 -11.79 0.31
CA ASN A 94 -8.07 -12.86 1.24
C ASN A 94 -8.39 -12.25 2.62
N PRO A 95 -9.60 -11.65 2.77
CA PRO A 95 -9.95 -10.90 3.98
C PRO A 95 -9.93 -11.75 5.24
N PRO A 96 -9.56 -11.18 6.38
CA PRO A 96 -8.98 -9.85 6.56
C PRO A 96 -7.45 -9.87 6.63
N TYR A 97 -6.79 -10.90 6.12
CA TYR A 97 -5.39 -11.20 6.45
C TYR A 97 -4.40 -11.00 5.31
N GLU A 98 -4.86 -10.96 4.06
CA GLU A 98 -3.92 -10.91 2.95
C GLU A 98 -4.46 -10.16 1.74
N LEU A 99 -3.60 -9.38 1.11
CA LEU A 99 -3.83 -8.71 -0.16
C LEU A 99 -2.57 -8.82 -1.01
N VAL A 100 -2.75 -9.24 -2.25
CA VAL A 100 -1.68 -9.29 -3.25
C VAL A 100 -2.10 -8.43 -4.44
N ALA A 101 -1.26 -7.48 -4.82
CA ALA A 101 -1.44 -6.67 -6.02
C ALA A 101 -0.31 -6.94 -7.01
N GLU A 102 -0.64 -7.23 -8.25
CA GLU A 102 0.30 -7.51 -9.32
C GLU A 102 0.09 -6.52 -10.47
N VAL A 103 1.15 -5.84 -10.85
CA VAL A 103 1.14 -4.90 -11.98
C VAL A 103 0.79 -5.62 -13.26
N LEU A 104 -0.07 -5.01 -14.07
CA LEU A 104 -0.36 -5.43 -15.44
C LEU A 104 0.56 -4.69 -16.40
N PRO A 105 1.61 -5.35 -16.94
CA PRO A 105 2.51 -4.75 -17.91
C PRO A 105 1.74 -4.33 -19.17
N GLY A 106 2.21 -3.27 -19.83
CA GLY A 106 1.55 -2.71 -21.01
C GLY A 106 0.33 -1.83 -20.72
N GLN A 107 -0.18 -1.83 -19.48
CA GLN A 107 -1.19 -0.90 -18.98
C GLN A 107 -0.63 0.03 -17.88
N SER A 108 0.66 -0.09 -17.60
CA SER A 108 1.37 0.61 -16.52
C SER A 108 2.67 1.20 -17.03
N ASP A 109 3.19 2.21 -16.34
CA ASP A 109 4.56 2.73 -16.52
C ASP A 109 5.60 1.87 -15.79
N LEU A 110 5.27 0.61 -15.49
CA LEU A 110 6.12 -0.36 -14.83
C LEU A 110 6.23 -1.61 -15.70
N LYS A 111 7.44 -2.17 -15.82
CA LYS A 111 7.69 -3.45 -16.48
C LYS A 111 7.14 -4.61 -15.66
N SER A 112 7.32 -4.52 -14.34
CA SER A 112 6.79 -5.47 -13.38
C SER A 112 6.57 -4.81 -12.03
N GLY A 113 5.75 -5.43 -11.20
CA GLY A 113 5.57 -5.01 -9.82
C GLY A 113 4.65 -5.95 -9.07
N ARG A 114 4.96 -6.15 -7.81
CA ARG A 114 4.13 -6.94 -6.89
C ARG A 114 4.15 -6.29 -5.52
N VAL A 115 2.97 -6.21 -4.94
CA VAL A 115 2.80 -5.77 -3.55
C VAL A 115 2.08 -6.88 -2.78
N HIS A 116 2.59 -7.19 -1.60
CA HIS A 116 2.00 -8.19 -0.71
C HIS A 116 1.84 -7.60 0.69
N TRP A 117 0.59 -7.50 1.13
CA TRP A 117 0.20 -7.17 2.49
C TRP A 117 -0.19 -8.45 3.21
N GLN A 118 0.41 -8.69 4.35
CA GLN A 118 0.03 -9.79 5.23
C GLN A 118 -0.25 -9.23 6.63
N LEU A 119 -1.45 -9.48 7.14
CA LEU A 119 -1.92 -9.02 8.44
C LEU A 119 -2.06 -10.22 9.36
N ARG A 120 -1.56 -10.10 10.58
CA ARG A 120 -1.73 -11.12 11.63
C ARG A 120 -2.26 -10.45 12.88
N ALA A 121 -3.25 -11.05 13.52
CA ALA A 121 -3.71 -10.56 14.82
C ALA A 121 -2.58 -10.71 15.85
N GLU A 122 -2.31 -9.61 16.60
CA GLU A 122 -1.36 -9.56 17.70
C GLU A 122 -2.00 -8.81 18.88
N GLY A 123 -2.55 -9.59 19.84
CA GLY A 123 -3.39 -9.03 20.89
C GLY A 123 -4.69 -8.43 20.30
N GLU A 124 -4.96 -7.16 20.60
CA GLU A 124 -6.08 -6.40 20.03
C GLU A 124 -5.71 -5.71 18.70
N GLY A 125 -4.43 -5.69 18.36
CA GLY A 125 -3.89 -5.02 17.18
C GLY A 125 -3.47 -5.97 16.06
N THR A 126 -2.60 -5.45 15.19
CA THR A 126 -2.14 -6.13 13.98
C THR A 126 -0.62 -6.13 13.89
N ARG A 127 -0.03 -7.27 13.59
CA ARG A 127 1.32 -7.39 13.04
C ARG A 127 1.22 -7.36 11.53
N LEU A 128 1.77 -6.32 10.93
CA LEU A 128 1.76 -6.09 9.49
C LEU A 128 3.09 -6.48 8.89
N PHE A 129 3.05 -7.23 7.79
CA PHE A 129 4.17 -7.49 6.90
C PHE A 129 3.81 -6.94 5.52
N TYR A 130 4.65 -6.03 5.04
CA TYR A 130 4.51 -5.43 3.72
C TYR A 130 5.73 -5.74 2.88
N ARG A 131 5.52 -6.23 1.68
CA ARG A 131 6.56 -6.44 0.68
C ARG A 131 6.15 -5.78 -0.61
N SER A 132 7.07 -5.08 -1.25
CA SER A 132 6.85 -4.60 -2.60
C SER A 132 8.10 -4.80 -3.44
N GLU A 133 7.87 -5.18 -4.68
CA GLU A 133 8.88 -5.28 -5.73
C GLU A 133 8.37 -4.43 -6.89
N THR A 134 9.25 -3.63 -7.49
CA THR A 134 8.86 -2.71 -8.57
C THR A 134 10.01 -2.52 -9.54
N GLU A 135 9.75 -2.73 -10.81
CA GLU A 135 10.66 -2.47 -11.92
C GLU A 135 10.06 -1.38 -12.81
N PRO A 136 10.65 -0.16 -12.83
CA PRO A 136 10.18 0.93 -13.69
C PRO A 136 10.34 0.62 -15.18
N ASP A 137 9.37 1.03 -16.01
CA ASP A 137 9.48 1.02 -17.47
C ASP A 137 9.89 2.41 -18.00
N PHE A 138 10.82 3.04 -17.29
CA PHE A 138 11.39 4.33 -17.67
C PHE A 138 12.77 4.50 -17.08
N TRP A 139 13.56 5.34 -17.72
CA TRP A 139 14.91 5.63 -17.26
C TRP A 139 14.89 6.34 -15.91
N VAL A 140 15.63 5.79 -14.94
CA VAL A 140 15.89 6.39 -13.64
C VAL A 140 17.32 6.95 -13.64
N PRO A 141 17.52 8.26 -13.35
CA PRO A 141 18.86 8.84 -13.38
C PRO A 141 19.80 8.15 -12.38
N PRO A 142 20.95 7.61 -12.78
CA PRO A 142 21.88 6.94 -11.87
C PRO A 142 22.49 7.88 -10.82
N LEU A 143 22.49 9.18 -11.09
CA LEU A 143 22.95 10.22 -10.15
C LEU A 143 22.05 10.37 -8.90
N LEU A 144 20.84 9.79 -8.90
CA LEU A 144 19.97 9.83 -7.74
C LEU A 144 20.44 8.90 -6.60
N GLY A 145 21.39 7.99 -6.90
CA GLY A 145 22.05 7.10 -5.94
C GLY A 145 21.08 6.19 -5.16
N ASP A 146 21.49 4.95 -4.95
CA ASP A 146 20.69 3.92 -4.26
C ASP A 146 20.26 4.37 -2.86
N THR A 147 21.14 5.08 -2.16
CA THR A 147 20.88 5.59 -0.80
C THR A 147 19.71 6.57 -0.76
N LEU A 148 19.64 7.50 -1.73
CA LEU A 148 18.58 8.51 -1.78
C LEU A 148 17.22 7.91 -2.16
N MET A 149 17.22 6.99 -3.15
CA MET A 149 16.03 6.25 -3.55
C MET A 149 15.52 5.38 -2.39
N SER A 150 16.40 4.60 -1.77
CA SER A 150 16.07 3.75 -0.62
C SER A 150 15.51 4.54 0.54
N HIS A 151 16.10 5.70 0.86
CA HIS A 151 15.59 6.58 1.90
C HIS A 151 14.19 7.12 1.55
N SER A 152 13.99 7.53 0.30
CA SER A 152 12.68 8.03 -0.18
C SER A 152 11.60 6.96 -0.14
N ILE A 153 11.89 5.74 -0.56
CA ILE A 153 10.97 4.60 -0.54
C ILE A 153 10.60 4.26 0.90
N ARG A 154 11.60 4.08 1.78
CA ARG A 154 11.38 3.78 3.21
C ARG A 154 10.49 4.82 3.87
N ARG A 155 10.83 6.10 3.75
CA ARG A 155 10.07 7.19 4.36
C ARG A 155 8.64 7.24 3.84
N THR A 156 8.43 7.12 2.53
CA THR A 156 7.10 7.14 1.92
C THR A 156 6.23 6.00 2.42
N THR A 157 6.81 4.80 2.54
CA THR A 157 6.06 3.64 3.02
C THR A 157 5.75 3.76 4.51
N GLN A 158 6.67 4.28 5.31
CA GLN A 158 6.42 4.54 6.72
C GLN A 158 5.27 5.55 6.91
N GLU A 159 5.30 6.69 6.22
CA GLU A 159 4.22 7.69 6.23
C GLU A 159 2.87 7.07 5.82
N MET A 160 2.87 6.15 4.85
CA MET A 160 1.67 5.42 4.43
C MET A 160 1.13 4.50 5.54
N ILE A 161 2.00 3.72 6.20
CA ILE A 161 1.60 2.81 7.28
C ILE A 161 1.03 3.57 8.47
N GLU A 162 1.64 4.70 8.84
CA GLU A 162 1.14 5.59 9.90
C GLU A 162 -0.27 6.10 9.55
N LYS A 163 -0.51 6.45 8.29
CA LYS A 163 -1.83 6.90 7.84
C LYS A 163 -2.87 5.77 7.78
N VAL A 164 -2.45 4.56 7.42
CA VAL A 164 -3.31 3.36 7.49
C VAL A 164 -3.77 3.13 8.93
N GLU A 165 -2.88 3.24 9.91
CA GLU A 165 -3.20 3.12 11.33
C GLU A 165 -4.23 4.16 11.77
N GLU A 166 -3.95 5.45 11.48
CA GLU A 166 -4.83 6.57 11.81
C GLU A 166 -6.26 6.31 11.30
N LEU A 167 -6.39 6.01 10.01
CA LEU A 167 -7.69 5.77 9.38
C LEU A 167 -8.38 4.48 9.88
N ALA A 168 -7.60 3.45 10.21
CA ALA A 168 -8.15 2.20 10.74
C ALA A 168 -8.68 2.36 12.17
N LEU A 169 -8.07 3.22 12.97
CA LEU A 169 -8.55 3.55 14.32
C LEU A 169 -9.78 4.47 14.30
N GLU A 170 -9.95 5.29 13.26
CA GLU A 170 -11.12 6.15 13.08
C GLU A 170 -12.36 5.38 12.57
N LYS A 171 -12.15 4.28 11.81
CA LYS A 171 -13.26 3.45 11.32
C LYS A 171 -13.82 2.59 12.45
N PRO A 172 -15.08 2.77 12.89
CA PRO A 172 -15.66 1.89 13.90
C PRO A 172 -15.71 0.45 13.38
N VAL A 173 -15.09 -0.47 14.10
CA VAL A 173 -15.23 -1.91 13.90
C VAL A 173 -16.64 -2.29 14.38
N GLY A 174 -17.67 -2.12 13.53
CA GLY A 174 -19.04 -2.40 13.95
C GLY A 174 -20.12 -1.66 13.17
N GLY A 175 -20.01 -1.61 11.86
CA GLY A 175 -21.13 -1.30 10.96
C GLY A 175 -21.59 -2.57 10.27
N GLY A 176 -22.08 -3.56 11.03
CA GLY A 176 -22.86 -4.64 10.47
C GLY A 176 -24.10 -4.05 9.84
N GLU A 177 -24.12 -3.83 8.54
CA GLU A 177 -25.38 -3.77 7.81
C GLU A 177 -26.11 -5.08 8.12
N LYS A 178 -27.17 -4.94 8.93
CA LYS A 178 -28.16 -6.00 9.07
C LYS A 178 -28.65 -6.33 7.67
N TRP A 179 -28.28 -7.48 7.20
CA TRP A 179 -28.99 -8.13 6.10
C TRP A 179 -30.45 -8.22 6.53
N ASP A 180 -31.26 -7.31 6.00
CA ASP A 180 -32.70 -7.39 6.13
C ASP A 180 -33.18 -8.58 5.29
N SER A 181 -33.40 -9.71 5.98
CA SER A 181 -33.98 -10.91 5.41
C SER A 181 -35.49 -10.71 5.22
N ARG A 182 -35.86 -9.77 4.36
CA ARG A 182 -37.22 -9.59 3.88
C ARG A 182 -37.22 -9.13 2.41
N GLN A 183 -37.11 -10.08 1.51
CA GLN A 183 -38.00 -10.30 0.34
C GLN A 183 -37.53 -11.53 -0.42
#